data_8e36f7d038a6c5815e24a7a094743aba
#
_entry.id   8e36f7d038a6c5815e24a7a094743aba
#
_cell.length_a   1.000
_cell.length_b   1.000
_cell.length_c   1.000
_cell.angle_alpha   90.00
_cell.angle_beta   90.00
_cell.angle_gamma   90.00
#
_symmetry.space_group_name_H-M   'P 1'
#
loop_
_entity.id
_entity.type
_entity.pdbx_description
1 polymer ?
#
loop_
_entity_poly.entity_id
_entity_poly.type
_entity_poly.pdbx_seq_one_letter_code
_entity_poly.pdbx_strand_id
1 'polypeptide(L)'
;MFSGHQLKTARLSKGITQSELGRLLHVSKMTISNWEKGKNIPNEKHLNALLHLFNVTSDYFDPNYRLLTPYNQLTISNKEKVIGYSERLLNHQINKKSKDLIDKPSQLYAYRVYESLSAGTGYSYFGDGNFDVVFYDEQLEYDFASWVFGDSMEPTYLNGEVVLIKQNSFDYDGAIYAVEWDGQTYIKKVFREDEGLRLVSLNKKYSDKFAPYSEEPRIIGKIIANFRPLEI
;
A
#
# COMPACT_ATOMS: atom_id res chain seq x y z
N MET A 1 -13.35 0.24 -21.62
CA MET A 1 -14.12 -0.98 -21.17
C MET A 1 -15.15 -0.52 -20.15
N PHE A 2 -16.37 -1.10 -20.08
CA PHE A 2 -17.42 -0.65 -19.16
C PHE A 2 -17.37 -1.39 -17.82
N SER A 3 -17.43 -0.66 -16.70
CA SER A 3 -17.44 -1.21 -15.34
C SER A 3 -18.85 -1.28 -14.76
N GLY A 4 -19.40 -2.46 -14.66
CA GLY A 4 -20.69 -2.69 -14.00
C GLY A 4 -20.65 -2.34 -12.49
N HIS A 5 -19.50 -2.45 -11.85
CA HIS A 5 -19.33 -2.02 -10.46
C HIS A 5 -19.51 -0.51 -10.32
N GLN A 6 -18.94 0.29 -11.22
CA GLN A 6 -19.11 1.75 -11.20
C GLN A 6 -20.57 2.13 -11.46
N LEU A 7 -21.28 1.42 -12.35
CA LEU A 7 -22.71 1.61 -12.54
C LEU A 7 -23.50 1.37 -11.26
N LYS A 8 -23.24 0.27 -10.58
CA LYS A 8 -23.88 -0.03 -9.28
C LYS A 8 -23.59 1.04 -8.24
N THR A 9 -22.35 1.50 -8.15
CA THR A 9 -21.94 2.58 -7.23
C THR A 9 -22.68 3.88 -7.52
N ALA A 10 -22.73 4.31 -8.79
CA ALA A 10 -23.43 5.52 -9.20
C ALA A 10 -24.94 5.44 -8.92
N ARG A 11 -25.56 4.29 -9.18
CA ARG A 11 -26.97 4.06 -8.88
C ARG A 11 -27.27 4.16 -7.37
N LEU A 12 -26.47 3.49 -6.57
CA LEU A 12 -26.62 3.49 -5.11
C LEU A 12 -26.40 4.87 -4.50
N SER A 13 -25.43 5.64 -5.01
CA SER A 13 -25.18 7.02 -4.55
C SER A 13 -26.37 7.96 -4.81
N LYS A 14 -27.18 7.67 -5.84
CA LYS A 14 -28.44 8.39 -6.12
C LYS A 14 -29.66 7.80 -5.36
N GLY A 15 -29.48 6.75 -4.59
CA GLY A 15 -30.55 6.11 -3.82
C GLY A 15 -31.62 5.42 -4.65
N ILE A 16 -31.35 5.11 -5.94
CA ILE A 16 -32.34 4.49 -6.83
C ILE A 16 -32.13 2.97 -6.96
N THR A 17 -33.23 2.26 -7.14
CA THR A 17 -33.23 0.80 -7.34
C THR A 17 -32.89 0.43 -8.79
N GLN A 18 -32.53 -0.83 -9.04
CA GLN A 18 -32.34 -1.35 -10.40
C GLN A 18 -33.61 -1.23 -11.24
N SER A 19 -34.79 -1.36 -10.63
CA SER A 19 -36.07 -1.22 -11.33
C SER A 19 -36.34 0.23 -11.75
N GLU A 20 -36.03 1.18 -10.89
CA GLU A 20 -36.16 2.61 -11.19
C GLU A 20 -35.19 3.05 -12.27
N LEU A 21 -33.91 2.61 -12.20
CA LEU A 21 -32.94 2.87 -13.24
C LEU A 21 -33.40 2.27 -14.60
N GLY A 22 -33.96 1.05 -14.56
CA GLY A 22 -34.51 0.40 -15.72
C GLY A 22 -35.64 1.21 -16.37
N ARG A 23 -36.57 1.75 -15.56
CA ARG A 23 -37.65 2.64 -16.06
C ARG A 23 -37.08 3.92 -16.67
N LEU A 24 -36.11 4.56 -16.05
CA LEU A 24 -35.50 5.79 -16.56
C LEU A 24 -34.77 5.58 -17.89
N LEU A 25 -34.23 4.41 -18.12
CA LEU A 25 -33.51 4.05 -19.36
C LEU A 25 -34.34 3.25 -20.36
N HIS A 26 -35.63 3.00 -20.06
CA HIS A 26 -36.54 2.17 -20.88
C HIS A 26 -36.00 0.75 -21.13
N VAL A 27 -35.37 0.14 -20.09
CA VAL A 27 -34.90 -1.24 -20.13
C VAL A 27 -35.41 -2.05 -18.92
N SER A 28 -35.32 -3.36 -18.99
CA SER A 28 -35.76 -4.22 -17.88
C SER A 28 -34.80 -4.12 -16.67
N LYS A 29 -35.34 -4.40 -15.47
CA LYS A 29 -34.51 -4.60 -14.27
C LYS A 29 -33.41 -5.63 -14.51
N MET A 30 -33.71 -6.72 -15.24
CA MET A 30 -32.76 -7.77 -15.57
C MET A 30 -31.60 -7.22 -16.42
N THR A 31 -31.86 -6.31 -17.36
CA THR A 31 -30.84 -5.64 -18.18
C THR A 31 -29.87 -4.86 -17.27
N ILE A 32 -30.40 -4.05 -16.33
CA ILE A 32 -29.57 -3.31 -15.36
C ILE A 32 -28.74 -4.27 -14.52
N SER A 33 -29.35 -5.34 -13.99
CA SER A 33 -28.64 -6.35 -13.22
C SER A 33 -27.49 -7.01 -14.01
N ASN A 34 -27.72 -7.28 -15.30
CA ASN A 34 -26.69 -7.86 -16.17
C ASN A 34 -25.54 -6.88 -16.45
N TRP A 35 -25.83 -5.59 -16.64
CA TRP A 35 -24.81 -4.56 -16.77
C TRP A 35 -23.98 -4.41 -15.49
N GLU A 36 -24.63 -4.38 -14.32
CA GLU A 36 -23.94 -4.28 -13.02
C GLU A 36 -23.06 -5.50 -12.71
N LYS A 37 -23.45 -6.69 -13.21
CA LYS A 37 -22.66 -7.93 -13.06
C LYS A 37 -21.60 -8.12 -14.15
N GLY A 38 -21.52 -7.20 -15.13
CA GLY A 38 -20.58 -7.30 -16.24
C GLY A 38 -20.89 -8.43 -17.23
N LYS A 39 -22.13 -8.98 -17.22
CA LYS A 39 -22.53 -10.03 -18.16
C LYS A 39 -22.71 -9.49 -19.59
N ASN A 40 -23.10 -8.25 -19.72
CA ASN A 40 -23.15 -7.48 -20.97
C ASN A 40 -22.94 -5.99 -20.63
N ILE A 41 -22.78 -5.18 -21.68
CA ILE A 41 -22.53 -3.75 -21.57
C ILE A 41 -23.67 -2.96 -22.19
N PRO A 42 -23.96 -1.74 -21.72
CA PRO A 42 -24.91 -0.86 -22.40
C PRO A 42 -24.39 -0.49 -23.79
N ASN A 43 -25.33 -0.34 -24.76
CA ASN A 43 -25.00 0.25 -26.05
C ASN A 43 -24.73 1.76 -25.88
N GLU A 44 -24.22 2.41 -26.90
CA GLU A 44 -23.85 3.81 -26.91
C GLU A 44 -24.98 4.74 -26.45
N LYS A 45 -26.21 4.50 -26.93
CA LYS A 45 -27.40 5.27 -26.54
C LYS A 45 -27.65 5.22 -25.03
N HIS A 46 -27.62 4.02 -24.45
CA HIS A 46 -27.83 3.84 -23.02
C HIS A 46 -26.63 4.33 -22.20
N LEU A 47 -25.40 4.18 -22.72
CA LEU A 47 -24.22 4.73 -22.08
C LEU A 47 -24.31 6.26 -21.96
N ASN A 48 -24.66 6.95 -23.04
CA ASN A 48 -24.83 8.40 -23.02
C ASN A 48 -25.97 8.83 -22.07
N ALA A 49 -27.05 8.08 -22.00
CA ALA A 49 -28.11 8.34 -21.03
C ALA A 49 -27.66 8.17 -19.59
N LEU A 50 -26.79 7.17 -19.29
CA LEU A 50 -26.19 6.97 -17.99
C LEU A 50 -25.25 8.12 -17.61
N LEU A 51 -24.41 8.60 -18.54
CA LEU A 51 -23.51 9.73 -18.31
C LEU A 51 -24.31 10.99 -17.92
N HIS A 52 -25.36 11.30 -18.62
CA HIS A 52 -26.25 12.42 -18.31
C HIS A 52 -26.97 12.23 -16.96
N LEU A 53 -27.55 11.03 -16.74
CA LEU A 53 -28.32 10.74 -15.53
C LEU A 53 -27.46 10.87 -14.26
N PHE A 54 -26.23 10.40 -14.31
CA PHE A 54 -25.32 10.43 -13.17
C PHE A 54 -24.44 11.67 -13.12
N ASN A 55 -24.48 12.52 -14.15
CA ASN A 55 -23.63 13.71 -14.31
C ASN A 55 -22.14 13.36 -14.17
N VAL A 56 -21.69 12.38 -14.96
CA VAL A 56 -20.31 11.88 -14.96
C VAL A 56 -19.76 11.85 -16.40
N THR A 57 -18.45 11.85 -16.51
CA THR A 57 -17.72 11.75 -17.79
C THR A 57 -17.61 10.30 -18.26
N SER A 58 -17.28 10.08 -19.53
CA SER A 58 -17.22 8.74 -20.14
C SER A 58 -16.23 7.80 -19.47
N ASP A 59 -15.15 8.35 -18.93
CA ASP A 59 -14.10 7.64 -18.21
C ASP A 59 -14.56 7.12 -16.84
N TYR A 60 -15.63 7.69 -16.25
CA TYR A 60 -16.18 7.22 -14.98
C TYR A 60 -16.52 5.73 -14.99
N PHE A 61 -17.02 5.21 -16.10
CA PHE A 61 -17.35 3.79 -16.25
C PHE A 61 -16.16 2.92 -16.67
N ASP A 62 -14.95 3.48 -16.80
CA ASP A 62 -13.76 2.67 -17.03
C ASP A 62 -13.38 1.91 -15.74
N PRO A 63 -13.06 0.61 -15.80
CA PRO A 63 -12.61 -0.16 -14.64
C PRO A 63 -11.39 0.47 -13.93
N ASN A 64 -10.57 1.20 -14.69
CA ASN A 64 -9.37 1.83 -14.20
C ASN A 64 -9.60 3.28 -13.71
N TYR A 65 -10.84 3.79 -13.74
CA TYR A 65 -11.16 5.16 -13.36
C TYR A 65 -10.57 5.59 -12.02
N ARG A 66 -10.66 4.70 -11.01
CA ARG A 66 -10.12 4.96 -9.66
C ARG A 66 -8.60 5.13 -9.64
N LEU A 67 -7.91 4.53 -10.60
CA LEU A 67 -6.47 4.67 -10.77
C LEU A 67 -6.14 5.86 -11.67
N LEU A 68 -6.79 5.94 -12.83
CA LEU A 68 -6.46 6.93 -13.87
C LEU A 68 -6.79 8.37 -13.45
N THR A 69 -7.88 8.57 -12.72
CA THR A 69 -8.29 9.93 -12.31
C THR A 69 -7.25 10.60 -11.41
N PRO A 70 -6.81 10.01 -10.29
CA PRO A 70 -5.74 10.59 -9.48
C PRO A 70 -4.39 10.59 -10.22
N TYR A 71 -4.08 9.54 -11.00
CA TYR A 71 -2.83 9.46 -11.76
C TYR A 71 -2.67 10.63 -12.73
N ASN A 72 -3.73 10.99 -13.47
CA ASN A 72 -3.68 12.09 -14.43
C ASN A 72 -3.41 13.45 -13.79
N GLN A 73 -3.78 13.62 -12.52
CA GLN A 73 -3.57 14.86 -11.74
C GLN A 73 -2.18 14.94 -11.09
N LEU A 74 -1.40 13.84 -11.11
CA LEU A 74 -0.07 13.82 -10.52
C LEU A 74 0.93 14.64 -11.36
N THR A 75 1.95 15.17 -10.68
CA THR A 75 3.14 15.73 -11.34
C THR A 75 3.90 14.62 -12.08
N ILE A 76 4.75 14.99 -13.05
CA ILE A 76 5.57 14.05 -13.82
C ILE A 76 6.37 13.13 -12.88
N SER A 77 7.06 13.69 -11.90
CA SER A 77 7.86 12.92 -10.94
C SER A 77 7.02 11.89 -10.14
N ASN A 78 5.80 12.25 -9.76
CA ASN A 78 4.92 11.33 -9.04
C ASN A 78 4.31 10.28 -9.96
N LYS A 79 4.06 10.60 -11.24
CA LYS A 79 3.66 9.61 -12.26
C LYS A 79 4.73 8.53 -12.44
N GLU A 80 6.00 8.91 -12.50
CA GLU A 80 7.12 7.97 -12.59
C GLU A 80 7.17 7.02 -11.39
N LYS A 81 6.91 7.53 -10.17
CA LYS A 81 6.84 6.67 -8.96
C LYS A 81 5.71 5.64 -9.05
N VAL A 82 4.53 6.05 -9.54
CA VAL A 82 3.39 5.13 -9.72
C VAL A 82 3.70 4.08 -10.79
N ILE A 83 4.32 4.48 -11.90
CA ILE A 83 4.77 3.55 -12.95
C ILE A 83 5.75 2.54 -12.37
N GLY A 84 6.81 3.00 -11.72
CA GLY A 84 7.81 2.10 -11.13
C GLY A 84 7.25 1.17 -10.06
N TYR A 85 6.23 1.60 -9.30
CA TYR A 85 5.52 0.72 -8.37
C TYR A 85 4.70 -0.35 -9.09
N SER A 86 3.96 0.02 -10.14
CA SER A 86 3.15 -0.93 -10.91
C SER A 86 4.01 -1.94 -11.67
N GLU A 87 5.17 -1.53 -12.19
CA GLU A 87 6.14 -2.43 -12.82
C GLU A 87 6.70 -3.46 -11.83
N ARG A 88 7.04 -3.05 -10.61
CA ARG A 88 7.47 -3.99 -9.55
C ARG A 88 6.39 -5.00 -9.21
N LEU A 89 5.12 -4.55 -9.05
CA LEU A 89 4.00 -5.46 -8.81
C LEU A 89 3.80 -6.45 -9.95
N LEU A 90 3.90 -5.98 -11.20
CA LEU A 90 3.76 -6.83 -12.38
C LEU A 90 4.87 -7.87 -12.45
N ASN A 91 6.12 -7.47 -12.22
CA ASN A 91 7.25 -8.38 -12.19
C ASN A 91 7.12 -9.43 -11.10
N HIS A 92 6.64 -9.04 -9.91
CA HIS A 92 6.36 -9.97 -8.84
C HIS A 92 5.25 -10.98 -9.21
N GLN A 93 4.17 -10.53 -9.87
CA GLN A 93 3.12 -11.43 -10.35
C GLN A 93 3.61 -12.40 -11.44
N ILE A 94 4.45 -11.93 -12.35
CA ILE A 94 5.04 -12.76 -13.42
C ILE A 94 5.97 -13.81 -12.81
N ASN A 95 6.83 -13.42 -11.90
CA ASN A 95 7.76 -14.33 -11.21
C ASN A 95 7.00 -15.36 -10.37
N LYS A 96 5.91 -14.97 -9.70
CA LYS A 96 5.05 -15.88 -8.97
C LYS A 96 4.39 -16.91 -9.91
N LYS A 97 3.81 -16.48 -11.03
CA LYS A 97 3.24 -17.40 -12.03
C LYS A 97 4.27 -18.33 -12.66
N SER A 98 5.50 -17.85 -12.87
CA SER A 98 6.60 -18.68 -13.40
C SER A 98 7.07 -19.72 -12.38
N LYS A 99 7.03 -19.39 -11.09
CA LYS A 99 7.32 -20.33 -9.99
C LYS A 99 6.25 -21.42 -9.85
N ASP A 100 4.98 -21.08 -10.03
CA ASP A 100 3.87 -22.04 -9.97
C ASP A 100 3.87 -23.06 -11.13
N LEU A 101 4.64 -22.81 -12.20
CA LEU A 101 4.78 -23.69 -13.37
C LEU A 101 6.05 -24.57 -13.35
N ILE A 102 6.96 -24.34 -12.41
CA ILE A 102 8.17 -25.12 -12.24
C ILE A 102 8.12 -25.73 -10.84
N ASP A 103 7.80 -27.01 -10.77
CA ASP A 103 7.81 -27.85 -9.58
C ASP A 103 9.26 -28.04 -9.06
N LYS A 104 9.89 -26.93 -8.62
CA LYS A 104 11.11 -26.96 -7.82
C LYS A 104 10.74 -26.56 -6.40
N PRO A 105 11.24 -27.29 -5.38
CA PRO A 105 11.08 -26.84 -4.02
C PRO A 105 11.64 -25.41 -3.93
N SER A 106 10.77 -24.44 -3.65
CA SER A 106 11.17 -23.04 -3.48
C SER A 106 12.19 -23.00 -2.34
N GLN A 107 13.40 -22.54 -2.66
CA GLN A 107 14.40 -22.32 -1.62
C GLN A 107 13.87 -21.21 -0.71
N LEU A 108 13.61 -21.56 0.55
CA LEU A 108 13.18 -20.62 1.55
C LEU A 108 14.42 -20.03 2.24
N TYR A 109 14.41 -18.74 2.42
CA TYR A 109 15.45 -18.01 3.14
C TYR A 109 14.92 -17.65 4.53
N ALA A 110 15.74 -17.93 5.54
CA ALA A 110 15.41 -17.65 6.93
C ALA A 110 15.83 -16.22 7.29
N TYR A 111 14.93 -15.47 7.91
CA TYR A 111 15.14 -14.11 8.41
C TYR A 111 15.01 -14.08 9.92
N ARG A 112 15.95 -13.42 10.58
CA ARG A 112 15.87 -13.14 12.03
C ARG A 112 15.18 -11.82 12.23
N VAL A 113 13.99 -11.85 12.82
CA VAL A 113 13.11 -10.69 12.98
C VAL A 113 12.99 -10.36 14.46
N TYR A 114 13.33 -9.15 14.83
CA TYR A 114 13.31 -8.68 16.22
C TYR A 114 11.96 -8.02 16.52
N GLU A 115 11.45 -8.27 17.74
CA GLU A 115 10.20 -7.63 18.21
C GLU A 115 10.41 -6.15 18.49
N SER A 116 11.58 -5.79 19.03
CA SER A 116 11.98 -4.41 19.28
C SER A 116 13.43 -4.19 18.88
N LEU A 117 13.72 -3.02 18.34
CA LEU A 117 15.06 -2.56 18.05
C LEU A 117 15.40 -1.44 19.03
N SER A 118 16.47 -1.57 19.78
CA SER A 118 16.99 -0.48 20.61
C SER A 118 18.40 -0.11 20.19
N ALA A 119 18.67 1.18 20.07
CA ALA A 119 19.98 1.71 19.76
C ALA A 119 20.80 1.85 21.05
N GLY A 120 21.24 0.72 21.62
CA GLY A 120 22.09 0.70 22.81
C GLY A 120 23.44 1.39 22.58
N THR A 121 24.03 1.92 23.65
CA THR A 121 25.39 2.49 23.68
C THR A 121 26.41 1.38 23.49
N GLY A 122 26.87 1.15 22.27
CA GLY A 122 27.99 0.27 21.95
C GLY A 122 27.62 -1.22 21.79
N TYR A 123 27.69 -1.72 20.56
CA TYR A 123 27.68 -3.13 20.13
C TYR A 123 26.43 -4.00 20.38
N SER A 124 25.36 -3.50 20.94
CA SER A 124 24.11 -4.26 21.08
C SER A 124 22.93 -3.45 20.60
N TYR A 125 22.68 -3.48 19.30
CA TYR A 125 21.43 -2.99 18.70
C TYR A 125 20.25 -3.93 18.97
N PHE A 126 20.47 -4.99 19.74
CA PHE A 126 19.52 -6.06 19.96
C PHE A 126 19.15 -6.08 21.45
N GLY A 127 17.91 -5.79 21.76
CA GLY A 127 17.34 -6.18 23.05
C GLY A 127 17.59 -7.67 23.29
N ASP A 128 17.44 -8.18 24.48
CA ASP A 128 17.80 -9.48 25.06
C ASP A 128 17.88 -10.74 24.17
N GLY A 129 18.20 -10.60 22.90
CA GLY A 129 18.43 -11.71 21.99
C GLY A 129 17.19 -12.42 21.46
N ASN A 130 15.99 -12.00 21.83
CA ASN A 130 14.74 -12.60 21.32
C ASN A 130 14.48 -12.17 19.88
N PHE A 131 14.45 -13.13 19.00
CA PHE A 131 14.08 -12.96 17.61
C PHE A 131 13.23 -14.14 17.15
N ASP A 132 12.30 -13.88 16.25
CA ASP A 132 11.60 -14.89 15.51
C ASP A 132 12.37 -15.28 14.26
N VAL A 133 12.32 -16.55 13.88
CA VAL A 133 12.81 -17.01 12.59
C VAL A 133 11.63 -17.16 11.67
N VAL A 134 11.58 -16.34 10.64
CA VAL A 134 10.54 -16.38 9.61
C VAL A 134 11.14 -16.74 8.25
N PHE A 135 10.31 -17.20 7.34
CA PHE A 135 10.76 -17.64 6.03
C PHE A 135 10.12 -16.80 4.92
N TYR A 136 10.92 -16.55 3.89
CA TYR A 136 10.49 -15.88 2.68
C TYR A 136 11.15 -16.53 1.45
N ASP A 137 10.53 -16.42 0.29
CA ASP A 137 10.97 -17.11 -0.93
C ASP A 137 11.97 -16.32 -1.78
N GLU A 138 12.39 -15.15 -1.30
CA GLU A 138 13.39 -14.30 -1.94
C GLU A 138 14.52 -14.00 -0.97
N GLN A 139 15.77 -14.02 -1.44
CA GLN A 139 16.94 -13.60 -0.66
C GLN A 139 17.15 -12.09 -0.81
N LEU A 140 16.97 -11.36 0.28
CA LEU A 140 17.12 -9.91 0.34
C LEU A 140 18.29 -9.57 1.26
N GLU A 141 19.08 -8.56 0.86
CA GLU A 141 20.16 -8.04 1.71
C GLU A 141 19.61 -7.05 2.73
N TYR A 142 19.99 -7.20 3.98
CA TYR A 142 19.56 -6.34 5.08
C TYR A 142 20.57 -6.38 6.23
N ASP A 143 20.52 -5.39 7.11
CA ASP A 143 21.31 -5.40 8.33
C ASP A 143 20.44 -5.83 9.52
N PHE A 144 19.18 -5.35 9.57
CA PHE A 144 18.20 -5.71 10.58
C PHE A 144 16.83 -6.00 9.96
N ALA A 145 16.04 -6.83 10.66
CA ALA A 145 14.63 -7.04 10.33
C ALA A 145 13.78 -6.88 11.60
N SER A 146 12.61 -6.26 11.46
CA SER A 146 11.67 -6.03 12.54
C SER A 146 10.23 -6.23 12.08
N TRP A 147 9.38 -6.64 13.03
CA TRP A 147 7.95 -6.70 12.80
C TRP A 147 7.33 -5.31 12.65
N VAL A 148 6.32 -5.22 11.81
CA VAL A 148 5.43 -4.05 11.73
C VAL A 148 4.27 -4.25 12.70
N PHE A 149 4.16 -3.37 13.69
CA PHE A 149 3.05 -3.35 14.63
C PHE A 149 2.12 -2.16 14.38
N GLY A 150 0.80 -2.44 14.38
CA GLY A 150 -0.22 -1.43 14.19
C GLY A 150 -0.41 -1.00 12.73
N ASP A 151 -1.27 0.00 12.52
CA ASP A 151 -1.73 0.44 11.20
C ASP A 151 -1.23 1.84 10.81
N SER A 152 -0.32 2.44 11.59
CA SER A 152 0.13 3.82 11.37
C SER A 152 0.89 4.05 10.05
N MET A 153 1.41 2.98 9.46
CA MET A 153 2.16 3.01 8.21
C MET A 153 1.41 2.37 7.03
N GLU A 154 0.14 2.05 7.22
CA GLU A 154 -0.73 1.62 6.13
C GLU A 154 -0.99 2.75 5.12
N PRO A 155 -1.20 2.40 3.83
CA PRO A 155 -1.33 1.05 3.27
C PRO A 155 -0.01 0.41 2.83
N THR A 156 1.12 1.05 3.02
CA THR A 156 2.41 0.58 2.48
C THR A 156 3.03 -0.54 3.32
N TYR A 157 2.92 -0.44 4.64
CA TYR A 157 3.43 -1.42 5.59
C TYR A 157 2.27 -1.89 6.46
N LEU A 158 1.93 -3.16 6.33
CA LEU A 158 0.77 -3.74 7.01
C LEU A 158 1.18 -4.36 8.36
N ASN A 159 0.27 -4.35 9.30
CA ASN A 159 0.46 -5.06 10.57
C ASN A 159 0.78 -6.55 10.34
N GLY A 160 1.82 -7.07 11.01
CA GLY A 160 2.29 -8.44 10.85
C GLY A 160 3.19 -8.69 9.63
N GLU A 161 3.57 -7.66 8.90
CA GLU A 161 4.67 -7.73 7.92
C GLU A 161 6.02 -7.56 8.61
N VAL A 162 7.06 -7.99 7.92
CA VAL A 162 8.45 -7.75 8.29
C VAL A 162 9.02 -6.64 7.45
N VAL A 163 9.71 -5.69 8.05
CA VAL A 163 10.51 -4.68 7.37
C VAL A 163 11.98 -5.02 7.45
N LEU A 164 12.68 -4.79 6.36
CA LEU A 164 14.13 -4.90 6.27
C LEU A 164 14.77 -3.52 6.34
N ILE A 165 15.78 -3.41 7.17
CA ILE A 165 16.42 -2.16 7.55
C ILE A 165 17.87 -2.22 7.15
N LYS A 166 18.33 -1.19 6.45
CA LYS A 166 19.73 -0.95 6.15
C LYS A 166 20.27 0.09 7.11
N GLN A 167 21.31 -0.27 7.84
CA GLN A 167 22.00 0.65 8.76
C GLN A 167 22.76 1.69 7.93
N ASN A 168 22.12 2.78 7.64
CA ASN A 168 22.72 3.93 6.99
C ASN A 168 22.45 5.17 7.82
N SER A 169 23.32 6.16 7.73
CA SER A 169 23.03 7.50 8.19
C SER A 169 21.81 8.05 7.43
N PHE A 170 21.21 9.08 7.97
CA PHE A 170 20.08 9.76 7.34
C PHE A 170 20.40 10.22 5.92
N ASP A 171 19.67 9.72 4.92
CA ASP A 171 19.88 10.05 3.52
C ASP A 171 19.20 11.38 3.14
N TYR A 172 17.88 11.44 3.32
CA TYR A 172 17.06 12.58 2.92
C TYR A 172 15.74 12.63 3.68
N ASP A 173 15.17 13.82 3.76
CA ASP A 173 13.88 14.08 4.35
C ASP A 173 12.75 13.36 3.61
N GLY A 174 11.87 12.75 4.40
CA GLY A 174 10.70 12.08 3.87
C GLY A 174 10.91 10.64 3.42
N ALA A 175 12.11 10.03 3.63
CA ALA A 175 12.27 8.59 3.56
C ALA A 175 11.71 7.91 4.82
N ILE A 176 11.50 6.60 4.73
CA ILE A 176 10.99 5.79 5.84
C ILE A 176 12.18 5.23 6.61
N TYR A 177 12.19 5.48 7.91
CA TYR A 177 13.25 5.01 8.82
C TYR A 177 12.65 4.28 10.01
N ALA A 178 13.46 3.38 10.58
CA ALA A 178 13.31 2.92 11.94
C ALA A 178 14.00 3.92 12.86
N VAL A 179 13.27 4.44 13.85
CA VAL A 179 13.74 5.45 14.79
C VAL A 179 13.46 4.94 16.20
N GLU A 180 14.49 4.94 17.06
CA GLU A 180 14.35 4.76 18.50
C GLU A 180 14.12 6.12 19.14
N TRP A 181 13.08 6.23 19.95
CA TRP A 181 12.77 7.41 20.73
C TRP A 181 11.84 7.03 21.88
N ASP A 182 12.09 7.59 23.06
CA ASP A 182 11.30 7.35 24.28
C ASP A 182 11.15 5.83 24.60
N GLY A 183 12.24 5.07 24.46
CA GLY A 183 12.28 3.63 24.72
C GLY A 183 11.44 2.78 23.75
N GLN A 184 10.99 3.34 22.65
CA GLN A 184 10.21 2.65 21.63
C GLN A 184 10.86 2.76 20.25
N THR A 185 10.61 1.76 19.41
CA THR A 185 10.98 1.80 17.99
C THR A 185 9.78 2.22 17.14
N TYR A 186 9.99 3.23 16.33
CA TYR A 186 8.99 3.74 15.38
C TYR A 186 9.44 3.49 13.95
N ILE A 187 8.54 3.03 13.11
CA ILE A 187 8.69 3.07 11.67
C ILE A 187 7.89 4.27 11.19
N LYS A 188 8.56 5.30 10.68
CA LYS A 188 7.94 6.56 10.26
C LYS A 188 8.66 7.17 9.07
N LYS A 189 7.93 8.01 8.35
CA LYS A 189 8.51 8.96 7.43
C LYS A 189 9.15 10.08 8.24
N VAL A 190 10.45 10.31 8.06
CA VAL A 190 11.23 11.20 8.94
C VAL A 190 11.64 12.46 8.20
N PHE A 191 11.49 13.58 8.89
CA PHE A 191 12.00 14.89 8.46
C PHE A 191 12.88 15.45 9.58
N ARG A 192 14.04 15.97 9.22
CA ARG A 192 14.90 16.72 10.13
C ARG A 192 14.40 18.16 10.23
N GLU A 193 14.26 18.63 11.45
CA GLU A 193 13.94 20.03 11.78
C GLU A 193 15.02 20.57 12.73
N ASP A 194 15.06 21.86 12.93
CA ASP A 194 16.13 22.54 13.70
C ASP A 194 16.28 21.98 15.14
N GLU A 195 15.16 21.62 15.76
CA GLU A 195 15.14 21.19 17.16
C GLU A 195 14.87 19.69 17.37
N GLY A 196 14.67 18.90 16.30
CA GLY A 196 14.34 17.49 16.43
C GLY A 196 13.97 16.80 15.12
N LEU A 197 13.37 15.61 15.27
CA LEU A 197 12.86 14.82 14.18
C LEU A 197 11.32 14.87 14.16
N ARG A 198 10.72 15.25 13.03
CA ARG A 198 9.30 15.06 12.80
C ARG A 198 9.04 13.70 12.20
N LEU A 199 8.26 12.90 12.92
CA LEU A 199 7.92 11.53 12.61
C LEU A 199 6.49 11.47 12.06
N VAL A 200 6.35 11.24 10.76
CA VAL A 200 5.09 11.31 10.04
C VAL A 200 4.58 9.91 9.74
N SER A 201 3.33 9.63 10.11
CA SER A 201 2.62 8.41 9.75
C SER A 201 2.12 8.48 8.31
N LEU A 202 2.13 7.35 7.59
CA LEU A 202 1.49 7.26 6.27
C LEU A 202 -0.03 7.25 6.38
N ASN A 203 -0.55 6.63 7.43
CA ASN A 203 -1.97 6.61 7.74
C ASN A 203 -2.39 7.95 8.37
N LYS A 204 -3.20 8.70 7.65
CA LYS A 204 -3.67 10.05 8.05
C LYS A 204 -4.55 10.08 9.31
N LYS A 205 -4.93 8.94 9.86
CA LYS A 205 -5.62 8.87 11.16
C LYS A 205 -4.71 9.27 12.32
N TYR A 206 -3.38 9.22 12.11
CA TYR A 206 -2.38 9.52 13.11
C TYR A 206 -1.77 10.89 12.84
N SER A 207 -1.72 11.72 13.86
CA SER A 207 -0.98 13.01 13.83
C SER A 207 0.52 12.75 13.83
N ASP A 208 1.26 13.70 13.31
CA ASP A 208 2.71 13.71 13.35
C ASP A 208 3.19 13.74 14.81
N LYS A 209 4.31 13.08 15.08
CA LYS A 209 5.02 13.16 16.36
C LYS A 209 6.28 13.99 16.17
N PHE A 210 6.67 14.71 17.19
CA PHE A 210 7.92 15.44 17.21
C PHE A 210 8.82 14.86 18.30
N ALA A 211 10.01 14.41 17.90
CA ALA A 211 11.03 13.86 18.79
C ALA A 211 12.17 14.87 18.93
N PRO A 212 12.23 15.65 20.02
CA PRO A 212 13.22 16.70 20.18
C PRO A 212 14.62 16.10 20.38
N TYR A 213 15.65 16.78 19.88
CA TYR A 213 17.03 16.31 20.03
C TYR A 213 17.48 16.26 21.52
N SER A 214 16.84 17.01 22.41
CA SER A 214 17.07 16.91 23.86
C SER A 214 16.68 15.55 24.46
N GLU A 215 15.83 14.77 23.77
CA GLU A 215 15.43 13.41 24.16
C GLU A 215 16.22 12.34 23.40
N GLU A 216 17.26 12.74 22.68
CA GLU A 216 18.22 11.86 21.99
C GLU A 216 17.56 10.83 21.04
N PRO A 217 16.63 11.22 20.13
CA PRO A 217 16.07 10.29 19.16
C PRO A 217 17.18 9.77 18.23
N ARG A 218 17.17 8.46 17.95
CA ARG A 218 18.20 7.80 17.13
C ARG A 218 17.59 7.15 15.90
N ILE A 219 18.16 7.43 14.75
CA ILE A 219 17.81 6.73 13.51
C ILE A 219 18.60 5.41 13.50
N ILE A 220 17.87 4.29 13.55
CA ILE A 220 18.43 2.94 13.50
C ILE A 220 18.87 2.62 12.08
N GLY A 221 18.05 2.95 11.11
CA GLY A 221 18.34 2.74 9.68
C GLY A 221 17.14 2.99 8.78
N LYS A 222 17.40 2.95 7.49
CA LYS A 222 16.39 3.16 6.44
C LYS A 222 15.66 1.86 6.14
N ILE A 223 14.35 1.92 6.01
CA ILE A 223 13.54 0.81 5.52
C ILE A 223 13.78 0.67 4.02
N ILE A 224 14.22 -0.51 3.59
CA ILE A 224 14.56 -0.81 2.20
C ILE A 224 13.60 -1.78 1.52
N ALA A 225 12.93 -2.64 2.30
CA ALA A 225 11.94 -3.59 1.80
C ALA A 225 10.98 -4.00 2.93
N ASN A 226 9.86 -4.60 2.56
CA ASN A 226 8.96 -5.30 3.47
C ASN A 226 8.41 -6.55 2.78
N PHE A 227 8.04 -7.54 3.57
CA PHE A 227 7.41 -8.76 3.09
C PHE A 227 6.48 -9.36 4.15
N ARG A 228 5.53 -10.16 3.71
CA ARG A 228 4.74 -11.00 4.60
C ARG A 228 5.40 -12.36 4.69
N PRO A 229 5.75 -12.85 5.91
CA PRO A 229 6.30 -14.18 6.09
C PRO A 229 5.39 -15.26 5.54
N LEU A 230 6.00 -16.34 5.06
CA LEU A 230 5.27 -17.54 4.65
C LEU A 230 4.89 -18.35 5.88
N GLU A 231 3.64 -18.77 5.95
CA GLU A 231 3.19 -19.77 6.92
C GLU A 231 3.75 -21.14 6.52
N ILE A 232 4.51 -21.76 7.40
CA ILE A 232 5.12 -23.09 7.19
C ILE A 232 4.41 -24.10 8.08
#